data_ea283b289006619170e22e70b08437be
#
_entry.id   ea283b289006619170e22e70b08437be
#
_cell.length_a   1.000
_cell.length_b   1.000
_cell.length_c   1.000
_cell.angle_alpha   90.00
_cell.angle_beta   90.00
_cell.angle_gamma   90.00
#
_symmetry.space_group_name_H-M   'P 1'
#
loop_
_entity.id
_entity.type
_entity.pdbx_description
1 polymer ?
#
loop_
_entity_poly.entity_id
_entity_poly.type
_entity_poly.pdbx_seq_one_letter_code
_entity_poly.pdbx_strand_id
1 'polypeptide(L)'
;MRRFVIILSLLIIFSCTSKDIIIEEISFLYDNSNAQPSLVSSNGSLSLTWISTDKDMNASLNFRQFEDEEWTNPQTLAIGSDWFVNWADFPTHAISGNQVLTSYLKKSASGTYTYDVFLNLQKLSGEKIKEDFILNTDGFKAEHGFVSIVANNNEGFFITWLDGRNTLDKEVDGDHKPMTIRFAEITNAGDIINEIELDSSVCDCCQTSITHTDKGPLVVYRDRSEKEVRDIYVTRSVDDVWETPIPVHNDGWVIYGCPVNGPKVVSNSNDVAVSWFTVSEGKPAVNLAFSEFYGSSFGDPIKINDHSAIG
;
A
#
# COMPACT_ATOMS: atom_id res chain seq x y z
N MET A 1 -66.72 42.65 11.87
CA MET A 1 -66.38 41.37 11.25
C MET A 1 -64.86 41.19 11.28
N ARG A 2 -64.37 40.38 12.21
CA ARG A 2 -62.87 40.06 12.32
C ARG A 2 -62.62 38.82 11.50
N ARG A 3 -61.79 38.95 10.49
CA ARG A 3 -61.31 37.81 9.68
C ARG A 3 -60.15 37.15 10.44
N PHE A 4 -60.33 35.90 10.86
CA PHE A 4 -59.25 35.05 11.36
C PHE A 4 -58.53 34.47 10.15
N VAL A 5 -57.22 34.74 10.05
CA VAL A 5 -56.28 34.08 9.10
C VAL A 5 -55.67 32.90 9.84
N ILE A 6 -56.01 31.68 9.41
CA ILE A 6 -55.38 30.45 9.90
C ILE A 6 -54.15 30.23 9.05
N ILE A 7 -52.95 30.38 9.65
CA ILE A 7 -51.66 29.99 9.03
C ILE A 7 -51.46 28.51 9.30
N LEU A 8 -51.60 27.69 8.26
CA LEU A 8 -51.31 26.27 8.29
C LEU A 8 -49.81 26.08 8.12
N SER A 9 -49.09 25.83 9.21
CA SER A 9 -47.65 25.50 9.17
C SER A 9 -47.46 24.07 8.68
N LEU A 10 -46.96 23.90 7.46
CA LEU A 10 -46.54 22.61 6.91
C LEU A 10 -45.23 22.18 7.59
N LEU A 11 -45.30 21.25 8.54
CA LEU A 11 -44.12 20.54 9.08
C LEU A 11 -43.64 19.53 8.03
N ILE A 12 -42.59 19.87 7.32
CA ILE A 12 -41.85 18.91 6.47
C ILE A 12 -41.03 18.04 7.40
N ILE A 13 -41.50 16.83 7.65
CA ILE A 13 -40.69 15.80 8.35
C ILE A 13 -39.74 15.24 7.33
N PHE A 14 -38.46 15.65 7.40
CA PHE A 14 -37.35 14.93 6.74
C PHE A 14 -37.17 13.60 7.46
N SER A 15 -37.74 12.54 6.91
CA SER A 15 -37.39 11.17 7.31
C SER A 15 -36.01 10.88 6.76
N CYS A 16 -35.00 10.90 7.60
CA CYS A 16 -33.72 10.26 7.31
C CYS A 16 -33.99 8.75 7.28
N THR A 17 -34.20 8.19 6.11
CA THR A 17 -34.12 6.72 5.95
C THR A 17 -32.64 6.34 6.04
N SER A 18 -32.25 5.72 7.15
CA SER A 18 -31.01 4.97 7.19
C SER A 18 -31.10 3.91 6.10
N LYS A 19 -30.20 3.95 5.11
CA LYS A 19 -30.06 2.82 4.20
C LYS A 19 -29.49 1.67 5.03
N ASP A 20 -30.22 0.59 5.14
CA ASP A 20 -29.70 -0.63 5.73
C ASP A 20 -28.49 -1.07 4.91
N ILE A 21 -27.37 -1.34 5.58
CA ILE A 21 -26.19 -1.92 4.95
C ILE A 21 -26.52 -3.38 4.73
N ILE A 22 -26.61 -3.78 3.46
CA ILE A 22 -26.75 -5.19 3.08
C ILE A 22 -25.33 -5.76 2.97
N ILE A 23 -25.04 -6.82 3.73
CA ILE A 23 -23.79 -7.56 3.66
C ILE A 23 -24.09 -8.85 2.92
N GLU A 24 -23.42 -9.07 1.80
CA GLU A 24 -23.53 -10.29 1.01
C GLU A 24 -22.19 -11.00 1.01
N GLU A 25 -22.23 -12.33 1.16
CA GLU A 25 -21.05 -13.19 1.03
C GLU A 25 -20.82 -13.50 -0.44
N ILE A 26 -19.63 -13.13 -0.95
CA ILE A 26 -19.21 -13.43 -2.30
C ILE A 26 -18.39 -14.74 -2.27
N SER A 27 -18.89 -15.77 -2.93
CA SER A 27 -18.20 -17.06 -3.01
C SER A 27 -16.85 -16.93 -3.71
N PHE A 28 -15.81 -17.42 -3.06
CA PHE A 28 -14.46 -17.51 -3.61
C PHE A 28 -13.95 -18.94 -3.47
N LEU A 29 -13.68 -19.60 -4.59
CA LEU A 29 -13.08 -20.95 -4.57
C LEU A 29 -11.61 -20.84 -4.19
N TYR A 30 -11.24 -21.41 -3.06
CA TYR A 30 -9.88 -21.45 -2.54
C TYR A 30 -9.52 -22.87 -2.08
N ASP A 31 -8.23 -23.12 -1.92
CA ASP A 31 -7.70 -24.30 -1.23
C ASP A 31 -6.69 -23.88 -0.15
N ASN A 32 -6.22 -24.84 0.64
CA ASN A 32 -5.33 -24.57 1.78
C ASN A 32 -3.90 -24.17 1.36
N SER A 33 -3.59 -24.22 0.06
CA SER A 33 -2.30 -23.78 -0.49
C SER A 33 -2.27 -22.29 -0.84
N ASN A 34 -3.41 -21.60 -0.73
CA ASN A 34 -3.54 -20.18 -1.04
C ASN A 34 -3.19 -19.29 0.16
N ALA A 35 -2.42 -18.24 -0.09
CA ALA A 35 -1.98 -17.29 0.92
C ALA A 35 -1.80 -15.88 0.33
N GLN A 36 -1.61 -14.88 1.20
CA GLN A 36 -1.23 -13.50 0.89
C GLN A 36 -2.16 -12.83 -0.13
N PRO A 37 -3.45 -12.73 0.17
CA PRO A 37 -4.37 -12.01 -0.70
C PRO A 37 -4.08 -10.51 -0.68
N SER A 38 -4.10 -9.89 -1.86
CA SER A 38 -4.05 -8.43 -2.01
C SER A 38 -5.25 -7.98 -2.85
N LEU A 39 -6.17 -7.25 -2.21
CA LEU A 39 -7.39 -6.73 -2.84
C LEU A 39 -7.17 -5.26 -3.19
N VAL A 40 -7.45 -4.91 -4.43
CA VAL A 40 -7.34 -3.54 -4.95
C VAL A 40 -8.67 -3.12 -5.57
N SER A 41 -9.10 -1.89 -5.25
CA SER A 41 -10.21 -1.22 -5.92
C SER A 41 -9.66 -0.17 -6.87
N SER A 42 -10.05 -0.22 -8.12
CA SER A 42 -9.66 0.75 -9.15
C SER A 42 -10.85 1.04 -10.05
N ASN A 43 -11.21 2.33 -10.18
CA ASN A 43 -12.30 2.78 -11.06
C ASN A 43 -13.64 2.04 -10.86
N GLY A 44 -13.96 1.69 -9.62
CA GLY A 44 -15.19 0.97 -9.27
C GLY A 44 -15.16 -0.54 -9.51
N SER A 45 -14.06 -1.09 -10.01
CA SER A 45 -13.82 -2.53 -10.15
C SER A 45 -12.92 -3.04 -9.03
N LEU A 46 -13.11 -4.28 -8.62
CA LEU A 46 -12.26 -4.98 -7.66
C LEU A 46 -11.35 -5.95 -8.38
N SER A 47 -10.13 -6.08 -7.88
CA SER A 47 -9.19 -7.11 -8.34
C SER A 47 -8.45 -7.71 -7.16
N LEU A 48 -8.10 -8.98 -7.28
CA LEU A 48 -7.47 -9.77 -6.23
C LEU A 48 -6.28 -10.53 -6.80
N THR A 49 -5.15 -10.42 -6.12
CA THR A 49 -4.01 -11.34 -6.30
C THR A 49 -3.82 -12.19 -5.07
N TRP A 50 -3.27 -13.40 -5.25
CA TRP A 50 -2.88 -14.29 -4.15
C TRP A 50 -1.77 -15.24 -4.62
N ILE A 51 -1.03 -15.79 -3.67
CA ILE A 51 -0.06 -16.86 -3.94
C ILE A 51 -0.70 -18.22 -3.69
N SER A 52 -0.49 -19.15 -4.61
CA SER A 52 -0.69 -20.59 -4.39
C SER A 52 0.65 -21.27 -4.38
N THR A 53 0.84 -22.25 -3.48
CA THR A 53 2.08 -23.04 -3.41
C THR A 53 1.74 -24.51 -3.67
N ASP A 54 2.44 -25.14 -4.61
CA ASP A 54 2.26 -26.56 -4.91
C ASP A 54 3.03 -27.46 -3.91
N LYS A 55 2.86 -28.78 -4.05
CA LYS A 55 3.51 -29.79 -3.20
C LYS A 55 5.05 -29.77 -3.30
N ASP A 56 5.59 -29.25 -4.39
CA ASP A 56 7.03 -29.15 -4.65
C ASP A 56 7.57 -27.75 -4.28
N MET A 57 6.74 -26.96 -3.56
CA MET A 57 7.04 -25.60 -3.10
C MET A 57 7.24 -24.55 -4.21
N ASN A 58 6.73 -24.82 -5.42
CA ASN A 58 6.67 -23.78 -6.43
C ASN A 58 5.53 -22.82 -6.12
N ALA A 59 5.82 -21.54 -6.17
CA ALA A 59 4.85 -20.48 -5.96
C ALA A 59 4.24 -20.02 -7.28
N SER A 60 2.96 -19.71 -7.27
CA SER A 60 2.23 -19.09 -8.39
C SER A 60 1.53 -17.84 -7.90
N LEU A 61 1.74 -16.71 -8.57
CA LEU A 61 0.96 -15.49 -8.37
C LEU A 61 -0.26 -15.53 -9.27
N ASN A 62 -1.43 -15.52 -8.68
CA ASN A 62 -2.71 -15.60 -9.36
C ASN A 62 -3.47 -14.27 -9.25
N PHE A 63 -4.35 -14.02 -10.20
CA PHE A 63 -5.12 -12.80 -10.35
C PHE A 63 -6.55 -13.08 -10.79
N ARG A 64 -7.52 -12.33 -10.26
CA ARG A 64 -8.92 -12.27 -10.69
C ARG A 64 -9.42 -10.83 -10.63
N GLN A 65 -10.44 -10.56 -11.45
CA GLN A 65 -11.26 -9.36 -11.36
C GLN A 65 -12.68 -9.74 -10.92
N PHE A 66 -13.35 -8.81 -10.25
CA PHE A 66 -14.75 -8.92 -9.90
C PHE A 66 -15.55 -8.07 -10.89
N GLU A 67 -16.27 -8.74 -11.78
CA GLU A 67 -17.04 -8.13 -12.86
C GLU A 67 -18.43 -8.77 -12.88
N ASP A 68 -19.48 -8.00 -13.18
CA ASP A 68 -20.85 -8.48 -13.26
C ASP A 68 -21.29 -9.33 -12.04
N GLU A 69 -20.90 -8.89 -10.83
CA GLU A 69 -21.19 -9.54 -9.55
C GLU A 69 -20.53 -10.93 -9.36
N GLU A 70 -19.56 -11.28 -10.20
CA GLU A 70 -18.83 -12.57 -10.13
C GLU A 70 -17.31 -12.36 -10.26
N TRP A 71 -16.54 -13.30 -9.71
CA TRP A 71 -15.11 -13.37 -9.94
C TRP A 71 -14.79 -14.02 -11.28
N THR A 72 -13.99 -13.37 -12.11
CA THR A 72 -13.47 -13.94 -13.36
C THR A 72 -12.67 -15.24 -13.11
N ASN A 73 -12.41 -16.02 -14.13
CA ASN A 73 -11.49 -17.16 -14.03
C ASN A 73 -10.09 -16.69 -13.62
N PRO A 74 -9.37 -17.46 -12.77
CA PRO A 74 -8.03 -17.08 -12.34
C PRO A 74 -7.06 -17.06 -13.52
N GLN A 75 -6.21 -16.03 -13.54
CA GLN A 75 -5.05 -15.93 -14.43
C GLN A 75 -3.79 -16.12 -13.59
N THR A 76 -2.86 -16.96 -14.02
CA THR A 76 -1.54 -17.04 -13.38
C THR A 76 -0.62 -16.03 -14.03
N LEU A 77 -0.12 -15.09 -13.22
CA LEU A 77 0.71 -13.98 -13.67
C LEU A 77 2.20 -14.31 -13.67
N ALA A 78 2.64 -15.13 -12.70
CA ALA A 78 4.03 -15.56 -12.56
C ALA A 78 4.10 -16.92 -11.85
N ILE A 79 5.19 -17.67 -12.09
CA ILE A 79 5.48 -18.94 -11.40
C ILE A 79 6.99 -18.98 -11.12
N GLY A 80 7.38 -19.49 -9.96
CA GLY A 80 8.79 -19.69 -9.59
C GLY A 80 8.98 -20.59 -8.39
N SER A 81 10.20 -21.11 -8.24
CA SER A 81 10.62 -21.95 -7.13
C SER A 81 11.64 -21.25 -6.20
N ASP A 82 12.09 -20.05 -6.59
CA ASP A 82 13.08 -19.23 -5.91
C ASP A 82 12.50 -18.03 -5.19
N TRP A 83 11.19 -18.05 -4.95
CA TRP A 83 10.47 -16.93 -4.35
C TRP A 83 10.67 -16.86 -2.84
N PHE A 84 10.70 -15.62 -2.33
CA PHE A 84 10.57 -15.32 -0.92
C PHE A 84 9.08 -15.11 -0.61
N VAL A 85 8.40 -16.17 -0.19
CA VAL A 85 6.99 -16.13 0.20
C VAL A 85 6.90 -15.81 1.67
N ASN A 86 6.41 -14.63 2.03
CA ASN A 86 6.37 -14.13 3.40
C ASN A 86 5.04 -13.43 3.69
N TRP A 87 4.50 -13.62 4.90
CA TRP A 87 3.22 -13.05 5.31
C TRP A 87 3.26 -11.52 5.51
N ALA A 88 4.43 -10.97 5.81
CA ALA A 88 4.61 -9.55 6.09
C ALA A 88 4.94 -8.74 4.83
N ASP A 89 5.66 -9.36 3.88
CA ASP A 89 6.08 -8.75 2.62
C ASP A 89 5.47 -9.54 1.46
N PHE A 90 4.27 -9.18 1.11
CA PHE A 90 3.41 -9.92 0.18
C PHE A 90 3.31 -9.23 -1.18
N PRO A 91 2.98 -9.97 -2.25
CA PRO A 91 2.76 -9.42 -3.57
C PRO A 91 1.68 -8.34 -3.57
N THR A 92 1.89 -7.32 -4.40
CA THR A 92 0.90 -6.26 -4.64
C THR A 92 0.69 -6.05 -6.13
N HIS A 93 -0.39 -5.37 -6.49
CA HIS A 93 -0.69 -5.04 -7.87
C HIS A 93 -1.42 -3.71 -7.99
N ALA A 94 -1.44 -3.15 -9.20
CA ALA A 94 -2.31 -2.05 -9.59
C ALA A 94 -2.75 -2.21 -11.04
N ILE A 95 -3.89 -1.60 -11.37
CA ILE A 95 -4.43 -1.57 -12.73
C ILE A 95 -4.38 -0.13 -13.26
N SER A 96 -3.77 0.05 -14.43
CA SER A 96 -3.73 1.32 -15.16
C SER A 96 -4.24 1.09 -16.58
N GLY A 97 -5.38 1.70 -16.91
CA GLY A 97 -6.07 1.44 -18.18
C GLY A 97 -6.42 -0.04 -18.35
N ASN A 98 -5.86 -0.69 -19.35
CA ASN A 98 -6.04 -2.11 -19.63
C ASN A 98 -4.82 -2.97 -19.22
N GLN A 99 -3.94 -2.44 -18.39
CA GLN A 99 -2.72 -3.12 -17.94
C GLN A 99 -2.76 -3.36 -16.45
N VAL A 100 -2.15 -4.47 -16.02
CA VAL A 100 -1.88 -4.81 -14.63
C VAL A 100 -0.38 -4.96 -14.42
N LEU A 101 0.13 -4.22 -13.43
CA LEU A 101 1.49 -4.38 -12.91
C LEU A 101 1.40 -5.13 -11.60
N THR A 102 2.25 -6.14 -11.41
CA THR A 102 2.35 -6.92 -10.18
C THR A 102 3.79 -7.00 -9.70
N SER A 103 3.97 -7.09 -8.37
CA SER A 103 5.26 -7.32 -7.74
C SER A 103 5.27 -8.66 -7.00
N TYR A 104 6.44 -9.29 -6.93
CA TYR A 104 6.74 -10.47 -6.13
C TYR A 104 8.24 -10.51 -5.82
N LEU A 105 8.62 -11.34 -4.85
CA LEU A 105 9.98 -11.36 -4.31
C LEU A 105 10.70 -12.64 -4.69
N LYS A 106 11.95 -12.50 -5.17
CA LYS A 106 12.83 -13.63 -5.44
C LYS A 106 14.08 -13.57 -4.59
N LYS A 107 14.49 -14.71 -4.08
CA LYS A 107 15.77 -14.83 -3.36
C LYS A 107 16.93 -14.48 -4.29
N SER A 108 17.78 -13.57 -3.84
CA SER A 108 18.99 -13.15 -4.58
C SER A 108 20.29 -13.68 -3.99
N ALA A 109 20.24 -14.23 -2.76
CA ALA A 109 21.34 -14.96 -2.12
C ALA A 109 20.80 -15.86 -0.98
N SER A 110 21.71 -16.55 -0.27
CA SER A 110 21.38 -17.51 0.78
C SER A 110 20.90 -16.90 2.10
N GLY A 111 21.05 -15.58 2.32
CA GLY A 111 20.58 -14.89 3.51
C GLY A 111 19.06 -14.99 3.65
N THR A 112 18.53 -14.99 4.88
CA THR A 112 17.10 -15.09 5.14
C THR A 112 16.34 -13.94 4.49
N TYR A 113 16.82 -12.72 4.66
CA TYR A 113 16.24 -11.50 4.14
C TYR A 113 17.07 -10.92 2.99
N THR A 114 17.52 -11.79 2.05
CA THR A 114 18.27 -11.36 0.87
C THR A 114 17.46 -11.73 -0.36
N TYR A 115 16.72 -10.76 -0.87
CA TYR A 115 15.81 -10.91 -1.99
C TYR A 115 15.64 -9.60 -2.75
N ASP A 116 15.24 -9.72 -4.00
CA ASP A 116 15.00 -8.61 -4.92
C ASP A 116 13.53 -8.55 -5.30
N VAL A 117 13.03 -7.35 -5.62
CA VAL A 117 11.68 -7.14 -6.13
C VAL A 117 11.66 -7.40 -7.64
N PHE A 118 10.78 -8.31 -8.05
CA PHE A 118 10.48 -8.60 -9.45
C PHE A 118 9.10 -8.11 -9.83
N LEU A 119 8.96 -7.70 -11.07
CA LEU A 119 7.74 -7.14 -11.63
C LEU A 119 7.30 -7.91 -12.87
N ASN A 120 5.98 -8.03 -13.04
CA ASN A 120 5.35 -8.44 -14.30
C ASN A 120 4.35 -7.39 -14.74
N LEU A 121 4.43 -7.01 -16.00
CA LEU A 121 3.49 -6.11 -16.66
C LEU A 121 2.79 -6.84 -17.81
N GLN A 122 1.48 -6.88 -17.76
CA GLN A 122 0.67 -7.48 -18.82
C GLN A 122 -0.65 -6.73 -19.02
N LYS A 123 -1.33 -7.01 -20.13
CA LYS A 123 -2.72 -6.55 -20.32
C LYS A 123 -3.68 -7.42 -19.51
N LEU A 124 -4.83 -6.88 -19.16
CA LEU A 124 -5.91 -7.61 -18.50
C LEU A 124 -6.40 -8.83 -19.35
N SER A 125 -6.21 -8.78 -20.68
CA SER A 125 -6.44 -9.90 -21.58
C SER A 125 -5.48 -11.08 -21.40
N GLY A 126 -4.41 -10.94 -20.61
CA GLY A 126 -3.34 -11.92 -20.44
C GLY A 126 -2.17 -11.77 -21.41
N GLU A 127 -2.21 -10.79 -22.34
CA GLU A 127 -1.08 -10.50 -23.23
C GLU A 127 0.07 -9.89 -22.41
N LYS A 128 1.22 -10.53 -22.42
CA LYS A 128 2.42 -10.12 -21.69
C LYS A 128 3.13 -8.97 -22.38
N ILE A 129 3.52 -7.96 -21.62
CA ILE A 129 4.28 -6.79 -22.09
C ILE A 129 5.74 -6.94 -21.67
N LYS A 130 5.97 -7.14 -20.36
CA LYS A 130 7.32 -7.35 -19.82
C LYS A 130 7.22 -8.26 -18.60
N GLU A 131 8.01 -9.32 -18.59
CA GLU A 131 7.97 -10.34 -17.55
C GLU A 131 9.27 -10.41 -16.78
N ASP A 132 9.15 -10.76 -15.50
CA ASP A 132 10.26 -11.15 -14.65
C ASP A 132 11.41 -10.13 -14.66
N PHE A 133 11.07 -8.84 -14.62
CA PHE A 133 12.07 -7.78 -14.60
C PHE A 133 12.26 -7.22 -13.18
N ILE A 134 13.52 -6.98 -12.84
CA ILE A 134 13.92 -6.52 -11.51
C ILE A 134 13.65 -5.02 -11.34
N LEU A 135 13.08 -4.62 -10.18
CA LEU A 135 12.85 -3.23 -9.82
C LEU A 135 14.12 -2.56 -9.30
N ASN A 136 14.75 -3.17 -8.30
CA ASN A 136 15.95 -2.65 -7.65
C ASN A 136 17.21 -3.01 -8.47
N THR A 137 17.66 -2.10 -9.31
CA THR A 137 18.79 -2.35 -10.24
C THR A 137 20.16 -2.00 -9.66
N ASP A 138 20.26 -1.86 -8.34
CA ASP A 138 21.46 -1.46 -7.61
C ASP A 138 22.56 -2.54 -7.55
N GLY A 139 22.20 -3.82 -7.74
CA GLY A 139 23.11 -4.97 -7.71
C GLY A 139 23.52 -5.43 -6.31
N PHE A 140 23.01 -4.83 -5.24
CA PHE A 140 23.31 -5.26 -3.87
C PHE A 140 22.49 -6.50 -3.48
N LYS A 141 23.10 -7.38 -2.68
CA LYS A 141 22.43 -8.56 -2.13
C LYS A 141 21.91 -8.24 -0.73
N ALA A 142 20.84 -7.45 -0.69
CA ALA A 142 20.20 -6.95 0.50
C ALA A 142 18.70 -7.31 0.51
N GLU A 143 17.96 -6.77 1.44
CA GLU A 143 16.50 -6.86 1.50
C GLU A 143 15.88 -5.73 0.66
N HIS A 144 15.01 -6.08 -0.31
CA HIS A 144 14.28 -5.14 -1.13
C HIS A 144 12.82 -5.60 -1.20
N GLY A 145 11.89 -4.83 -0.61
CA GLY A 145 10.51 -5.29 -0.53
C GLY A 145 9.52 -4.27 0.00
N PHE A 146 8.45 -4.75 0.61
CA PHE A 146 7.36 -3.93 1.15
C PHE A 146 6.79 -2.95 0.12
N VAL A 147 6.56 -3.48 -1.07
CA VAL A 147 6.18 -2.73 -2.26
C VAL A 147 4.76 -2.20 -2.17
N SER A 148 4.54 -1.00 -2.67
CA SER A 148 3.22 -0.46 -2.94
C SER A 148 3.15 0.16 -4.33
N ILE A 149 2.05 -0.06 -5.04
CA ILE A 149 1.86 0.35 -6.44
C ILE A 149 0.53 1.08 -6.57
N VAL A 150 0.51 2.16 -7.37
CA VAL A 150 -0.71 2.85 -7.79
C VAL A 150 -0.64 3.23 -9.27
N ALA A 151 -1.78 3.32 -9.93
CA ALA A 151 -1.84 3.78 -11.32
C ALA A 151 -1.46 5.26 -11.45
N ASN A 152 -0.73 5.59 -12.53
CA ASN A 152 -0.48 6.95 -12.97
C ASN A 152 -1.41 7.31 -14.14
N ASN A 153 -2.67 7.60 -13.86
CA ASN A 153 -3.67 8.15 -14.80
C ASN A 153 -3.60 7.59 -16.25
N ASN A 154 -3.44 6.26 -16.40
CA ASN A 154 -3.25 5.54 -17.67
C ASN A 154 -1.89 5.74 -18.36
N GLU A 155 -0.94 6.42 -17.72
CA GLU A 155 0.42 6.65 -18.25
C GLU A 155 1.45 5.67 -17.67
N GLY A 156 0.99 4.62 -16.98
CA GLY A 156 1.81 3.63 -16.28
C GLY A 156 1.51 3.58 -14.80
N PHE A 157 2.55 3.46 -13.98
CA PHE A 157 2.39 3.22 -12.55
C PHE A 157 3.43 3.99 -11.75
N PHE A 158 3.06 4.37 -10.54
CA PHE A 158 3.97 4.78 -9.48
C PHE A 158 4.20 3.62 -8.54
N ILE A 159 5.44 3.44 -8.12
CA ILE A 159 5.87 2.35 -7.24
C ILE A 159 6.80 2.87 -6.14
N THR A 160 6.64 2.36 -4.93
CA THR A 160 7.52 2.62 -3.79
C THR A 160 7.89 1.31 -3.11
N TRP A 161 9.09 1.24 -2.54
CA TRP A 161 9.60 0.05 -1.83
C TRP A 161 10.58 0.44 -0.74
N LEU A 162 10.77 -0.45 0.22
CA LEU A 162 11.87 -0.38 1.17
C LEU A 162 13.13 -1.00 0.55
N ASP A 163 14.25 -0.34 0.76
CA ASP A 163 15.52 -0.66 0.11
C ASP A 163 16.64 -0.78 1.15
N GLY A 164 17.19 -1.97 1.23
CA GLY A 164 18.21 -2.33 2.21
C GLY A 164 19.64 -2.19 1.73
N ARG A 165 19.93 -1.58 0.57
CA ARG A 165 21.32 -1.47 0.04
C ARG A 165 22.30 -0.88 1.05
N ASN A 166 21.85 0.05 1.88
CA ASN A 166 22.69 0.70 2.89
C ASN A 166 22.88 -0.15 4.15
N THR A 167 22.02 -1.16 4.40
CA THR A 167 22.11 -2.03 5.59
C THR A 167 23.34 -2.95 5.57
N LEU A 168 24.00 -3.09 4.43
CA LEU A 168 25.25 -3.84 4.29
C LEU A 168 26.45 -3.11 4.90
N ASP A 169 26.36 -1.80 5.02
CA ASP A 169 27.36 -0.99 5.73
C ASP A 169 27.10 -1.07 7.23
N LYS A 170 28.20 -1.23 8.01
CA LYS A 170 28.10 -1.17 9.46
C LYS A 170 28.39 0.24 9.94
N GLU A 171 27.63 0.69 10.92
CA GLU A 171 27.97 1.89 11.67
C GLU A 171 29.20 1.68 12.57
N VAL A 172 29.75 2.76 13.11
CA VAL A 172 31.01 2.72 13.90
C VAL A 172 30.88 1.87 15.16
N ASP A 173 29.69 1.77 15.74
CA ASP A 173 29.34 0.92 16.90
C ASP A 173 28.93 -0.51 16.53
N GLY A 174 28.88 -0.84 15.24
CA GLY A 174 28.59 -2.18 14.72
C GLY A 174 27.15 -2.47 14.40
N ASP A 175 26.25 -1.53 14.59
CA ASP A 175 24.85 -1.62 14.17
C ASP A 175 24.73 -1.47 12.65
N HIS A 176 23.68 -2.02 12.06
CA HIS A 176 23.35 -1.83 10.65
C HIS A 176 22.63 -0.50 10.44
N LYS A 177 22.97 0.20 9.36
CA LYS A 177 22.19 1.35 8.91
C LYS A 177 20.74 0.94 8.64
N PRO A 178 19.75 1.82 8.89
CA PRO A 178 18.35 1.55 8.57
C PRO A 178 18.14 1.41 7.05
N MET A 179 17.02 0.84 6.67
CA MET A 179 16.56 0.84 5.29
C MET A 179 16.19 2.26 4.85
N THR A 180 16.16 2.45 3.54
CA THR A 180 15.66 3.67 2.90
C THR A 180 14.30 3.37 2.24
N ILE A 181 13.53 4.39 1.93
CA ILE A 181 12.36 4.24 1.07
C ILE A 181 12.64 4.91 -0.28
N ARG A 182 12.31 4.20 -1.35
CA ARG A 182 12.52 4.65 -2.71
C ARG A 182 11.22 4.69 -3.50
N PHE A 183 11.24 5.46 -4.56
CA PHE A 183 10.15 5.62 -5.51
C PHE A 183 10.70 5.49 -6.93
N ALA A 184 9.85 5.01 -7.84
CA ALA A 184 10.09 5.07 -9.28
C ALA A 184 8.76 5.13 -10.04
N GLU A 185 8.85 5.44 -11.33
CA GLU A 185 7.76 5.33 -12.28
C GLU A 185 7.99 4.12 -13.18
N ILE A 186 6.92 3.41 -13.49
CA ILE A 186 6.93 2.30 -14.45
C ILE A 186 6.08 2.70 -15.65
N THR A 187 6.70 2.81 -16.82
CA THR A 187 6.00 3.18 -18.06
C THR A 187 5.07 2.06 -18.53
N ASN A 188 4.18 2.36 -19.47
CA ASN A 188 3.34 1.38 -20.15
C ASN A 188 4.12 0.31 -20.94
N ALA A 189 5.42 0.50 -21.15
CA ALA A 189 6.34 -0.49 -21.74
C ALA A 189 7.13 -1.28 -20.68
N GLY A 190 6.99 -0.94 -19.39
CA GLY A 190 7.70 -1.54 -18.29
C GLY A 190 9.11 -0.98 -18.07
N ASP A 191 9.41 0.21 -18.57
CA ASP A 191 10.67 0.88 -18.26
C ASP A 191 10.58 1.54 -16.89
N ILE A 192 11.65 1.41 -16.12
CA ILE A 192 11.79 2.04 -14.80
C ILE A 192 12.47 3.38 -15.02
N ILE A 193 11.80 4.45 -14.63
CA ILE A 193 12.29 5.82 -14.79
C ILE A 193 12.12 6.61 -13.48
N ASN A 194 12.82 7.71 -13.36
CA ASN A 194 12.69 8.67 -12.26
C ASN A 194 12.86 8.03 -10.86
N GLU A 195 13.78 7.04 -10.74
CA GLU A 195 14.08 6.45 -9.44
C GLU A 195 14.72 7.50 -8.51
N ILE A 196 14.17 7.62 -7.30
CA ILE A 196 14.63 8.56 -6.28
C ILE A 196 14.53 7.95 -4.88
N GLU A 197 15.47 8.29 -3.99
CA GLU A 197 15.34 8.04 -2.56
C GLU A 197 14.48 9.13 -1.92
N LEU A 198 13.42 8.74 -1.22
CA LEU A 198 12.49 9.65 -0.56
C LEU A 198 12.89 9.94 0.88
N ASP A 199 13.44 8.94 1.58
CA ASP A 199 13.94 9.04 2.94
C ASP A 199 15.07 8.02 3.17
N SER A 200 16.07 8.44 3.93
CA SER A 200 17.29 7.66 4.19
C SER A 200 17.24 6.82 5.48
N SER A 201 16.18 6.95 6.27
CA SER A 201 16.04 6.23 7.55
C SER A 201 14.58 5.87 7.84
N VAL A 202 14.21 4.62 7.57
CA VAL A 202 12.83 4.15 7.72
C VAL A 202 12.79 2.84 8.50
N CYS A 203 11.61 2.46 8.97
CA CYS A 203 11.38 1.16 9.60
C CYS A 203 11.59 0.02 8.60
N ASP A 204 12.44 -0.94 8.96
CA ASP A 204 12.94 -1.98 8.05
C ASP A 204 11.89 -3.04 7.65
N CYS A 205 10.72 -3.07 8.29
CA CYS A 205 9.80 -4.21 8.16
C CYS A 205 8.32 -3.82 8.10
N CYS A 206 8.02 -2.57 7.82
CA CYS A 206 6.65 -2.09 7.74
C CYS A 206 6.22 -1.85 6.30
N GLN A 207 5.01 -2.28 5.95
CA GLN A 207 4.45 -2.05 4.64
C GLN A 207 4.44 -0.54 4.33
N THR A 208 4.71 -0.20 3.08
CA THR A 208 4.52 1.14 2.54
C THR A 208 3.10 1.30 2.00
N SER A 209 2.68 2.52 1.71
CA SER A 209 1.44 2.76 0.98
C SER A 209 1.58 3.99 0.09
N ILE A 210 1.11 3.90 -1.14
CA ILE A 210 1.15 4.99 -2.11
C ILE A 210 -0.25 5.28 -2.64
N THR A 211 -0.52 6.55 -2.90
CA THR A 211 -1.73 7.00 -3.61
C THR A 211 -1.38 8.10 -4.60
N HIS A 212 -2.33 8.42 -5.48
CA HIS A 212 -2.16 9.48 -6.48
C HIS A 212 -3.20 10.58 -6.24
N THR A 213 -2.74 11.80 -5.97
CA THR A 213 -3.57 13.00 -5.86
C THR A 213 -3.54 13.79 -7.17
N ASP A 214 -4.40 14.80 -7.32
CA ASP A 214 -4.35 15.68 -8.50
C ASP A 214 -3.05 16.48 -8.64
N LYS A 215 -2.18 16.47 -7.61
CA LYS A 215 -0.87 17.14 -7.63
C LYS A 215 0.30 16.19 -7.92
N GLY A 216 0.08 14.89 -7.79
CA GLY A 216 1.11 13.87 -7.98
C GLY A 216 1.02 12.75 -6.95
N PRO A 217 1.98 11.81 -6.97
CA PRO A 217 2.03 10.70 -6.02
C PRO A 217 2.30 11.19 -4.60
N LEU A 218 1.73 10.45 -3.63
CA LEU A 218 1.92 10.65 -2.21
C LEU A 218 2.23 9.30 -1.58
N VAL A 219 3.30 9.23 -0.79
CA VAL A 219 3.80 8.03 -0.13
C VAL A 219 3.71 8.20 1.37
N VAL A 220 3.19 7.18 2.06
CA VAL A 220 3.19 7.08 3.51
C VAL A 220 3.93 5.82 3.96
N TYR A 221 4.68 5.94 5.03
CA TYR A 221 5.54 4.89 5.55
C TYR A 221 5.78 5.09 7.04
N ARG A 222 6.36 4.08 7.70
CA ARG A 222 6.83 4.23 9.07
C ARG A 222 8.28 4.70 9.06
N ASP A 223 8.51 5.87 9.65
CA ASP A 223 9.82 6.46 9.85
C ASP A 223 10.62 5.74 10.94
N ARG A 224 11.91 6.01 11.02
CA ARG A 224 12.80 5.54 12.08
C ARG A 224 13.84 6.62 12.42
N SER A 225 13.61 7.31 13.52
CA SER A 225 14.58 8.28 14.03
C SER A 225 15.76 7.58 14.75
N GLU A 226 16.86 8.30 14.96
CA GLU A 226 17.99 7.85 15.79
C GLU A 226 17.61 7.43 17.21
N LYS A 227 16.46 7.90 17.71
CA LYS A 227 15.92 7.57 19.05
C LYS A 227 14.87 6.45 18.99
N GLU A 228 14.79 5.76 17.88
CA GLU A 228 13.80 4.69 17.64
C GLU A 228 12.34 5.17 17.79
N VAL A 229 12.07 6.45 17.56
CA VAL A 229 10.70 6.93 17.35
C VAL A 229 10.29 6.51 15.95
N ARG A 230 9.17 5.76 15.85
CA ARG A 230 8.70 5.18 14.60
C ARG A 230 7.27 5.63 14.28
N ASP A 231 7.10 6.93 14.12
CA ASP A 231 5.85 7.54 13.73
C ASP A 231 5.58 7.38 12.23
N ILE A 232 4.36 7.65 11.79
CA ILE A 232 4.01 7.60 10.37
C ILE A 232 4.33 8.93 9.71
N TYR A 233 5.11 8.86 8.63
CA TYR A 233 5.51 9.99 7.81
C TYR A 233 4.85 9.94 6.44
N VAL A 234 4.74 11.11 5.84
CA VAL A 234 4.24 11.32 4.49
C VAL A 234 5.23 12.19 3.72
N THR A 235 5.46 11.83 2.47
CA THR A 235 6.07 12.70 1.47
C THR A 235 5.22 12.66 0.21
N ARG A 236 5.27 13.74 -0.58
CA ARG A 236 4.47 13.88 -1.79
C ARG A 236 5.24 14.60 -2.87
N SER A 237 4.91 14.32 -4.11
CA SER A 237 5.38 15.09 -5.25
C SER A 237 4.35 16.16 -5.60
N VAL A 238 4.80 17.38 -5.81
CA VAL A 238 4.00 18.50 -6.28
C VAL A 238 4.72 19.12 -7.47
N ASP A 239 4.07 19.12 -8.63
CA ASP A 239 4.65 19.60 -9.87
C ASP A 239 6.04 18.95 -10.16
N ASP A 240 6.11 17.62 -10.01
CA ASP A 240 7.29 16.74 -10.17
C ASP A 240 8.44 16.99 -9.17
N VAL A 241 8.20 17.73 -8.08
CA VAL A 241 9.17 17.97 -7.02
C VAL A 241 8.72 17.30 -5.72
N TRP A 242 9.56 16.38 -5.20
CA TRP A 242 9.32 15.75 -3.91
C TRP A 242 9.59 16.71 -2.76
N GLU A 243 8.60 16.82 -1.86
CA GLU A 243 8.73 17.62 -0.64
C GLU A 243 9.43 16.82 0.47
N THR A 244 10.06 17.52 1.40
CA THR A 244 10.66 16.92 2.60
C THR A 244 9.59 16.16 3.38
N PRO A 245 9.86 14.91 3.80
CA PRO A 245 8.93 14.14 4.62
C PRO A 245 8.51 14.86 5.91
N ILE A 246 7.24 14.73 6.25
CA ILE A 246 6.66 15.28 7.49
C ILE A 246 5.87 14.18 8.22
N PRO A 247 5.75 14.22 9.56
CA PRO A 247 4.87 13.29 10.28
C PRO A 247 3.40 13.55 9.93
N VAL A 248 2.63 12.48 9.74
CA VAL A 248 1.16 12.54 9.70
C VAL A 248 0.62 12.99 11.06
N HIS A 249 1.21 12.43 12.12
CA HIS A 249 0.98 12.83 13.50
C HIS A 249 2.19 12.44 14.35
N ASN A 250 2.50 13.26 15.37
CA ASN A 250 3.59 12.98 16.30
C ASN A 250 3.10 12.08 17.45
N ASP A 251 2.99 10.79 17.21
CA ASP A 251 2.63 9.81 18.24
C ASP A 251 3.73 9.67 19.30
N GLY A 252 4.99 9.86 18.91
CA GLY A 252 6.15 9.66 19.76
C GLY A 252 6.36 8.18 20.12
N TRP A 253 5.95 7.24 19.25
CA TRP A 253 6.04 5.82 19.55
C TRP A 253 7.47 5.30 19.43
N VAL A 254 8.11 5.10 20.59
CA VAL A 254 9.45 4.48 20.68
C VAL A 254 9.31 2.96 20.70
N ILE A 255 9.95 2.29 19.74
CA ILE A 255 9.97 0.82 19.65
C ILE A 255 11.31 0.29 19.15
N TYR A 256 11.97 -0.56 19.96
CA TYR A 256 13.22 -1.25 19.62
C TYR A 256 12.96 -2.60 18.94
N GLY A 257 12.21 -2.61 17.85
CA GLY A 257 11.82 -3.85 17.18
C GLY A 257 11.01 -3.58 15.91
N CYS A 258 10.56 -4.67 15.29
CA CYS A 258 9.78 -4.65 14.05
C CYS A 258 8.28 -4.77 14.37
N PRO A 259 7.50 -3.69 14.30
CA PRO A 259 6.06 -3.76 14.55
C PRO A 259 5.29 -4.46 13.42
N VAL A 260 5.85 -4.50 12.21
CA VAL A 260 5.25 -5.10 10.99
C VAL A 260 3.83 -4.59 10.71
N ASN A 261 3.62 -3.32 10.98
CA ASN A 261 2.34 -2.62 10.83
C ASN A 261 2.57 -1.31 10.10
N GLY A 262 2.48 -1.33 8.79
CA GLY A 262 2.57 -0.14 7.95
C GLY A 262 1.26 0.64 7.90
N PRO A 263 1.30 1.91 7.44
CA PRO A 263 0.12 2.72 7.22
C PRO A 263 -0.65 2.27 5.98
N LYS A 264 -1.89 2.80 5.84
CA LYS A 264 -2.65 2.78 4.60
C LYS A 264 -3.08 4.18 4.24
N VAL A 265 -2.98 4.52 2.97
CA VAL A 265 -3.42 5.82 2.42
C VAL A 265 -4.37 5.62 1.26
N VAL A 266 -5.35 6.50 1.20
CA VAL A 266 -6.23 6.67 0.03
C VAL A 266 -6.42 8.14 -0.25
N SER A 267 -6.67 8.49 -1.51
CA SER A 267 -6.97 9.85 -1.91
C SER A 267 -8.20 9.93 -2.81
N ASN A 268 -8.86 11.08 -2.77
CA ASN A 268 -9.89 11.48 -3.69
C ASN A 268 -9.64 12.95 -4.06
N SER A 269 -9.02 13.17 -5.19
CA SER A 269 -8.53 14.50 -5.62
C SER A 269 -7.56 15.12 -4.61
N ASN A 270 -8.02 16.14 -3.87
CA ASN A 270 -7.24 16.85 -2.85
C ASN A 270 -7.37 16.25 -1.45
N ASP A 271 -8.39 15.43 -1.23
CA ASP A 271 -8.65 14.82 0.07
C ASP A 271 -7.81 13.56 0.23
N VAL A 272 -7.14 13.44 1.36
CA VAL A 272 -6.30 12.29 1.69
C VAL A 272 -6.69 11.76 3.05
N ALA A 273 -6.79 10.45 3.18
CA ALA A 273 -7.00 9.76 4.44
C ALA A 273 -5.86 8.78 4.71
N VAL A 274 -5.29 8.84 5.90
CA VAL A 274 -4.22 7.94 6.36
C VAL A 274 -4.65 7.23 7.61
N SER A 275 -4.56 5.90 7.61
CA SER A 275 -4.77 5.09 8.81
C SER A 275 -3.49 4.35 9.21
N TRP A 276 -3.27 4.21 10.54
CA TRP A 276 -2.08 3.55 11.06
C TRP A 276 -2.31 2.95 12.45
N PHE A 277 -1.49 1.95 12.74
CA PHE A 277 -1.39 1.35 14.07
C PHE A 277 -0.33 2.04 14.93
N THR A 278 -0.59 2.22 16.21
CA THR A 278 0.37 2.73 17.20
C THR A 278 0.14 2.12 18.58
N VAL A 279 1.18 2.14 19.44
CA VAL A 279 1.10 1.79 20.86
C VAL A 279 1.76 2.88 21.71
N SER A 280 1.75 4.11 21.23
CA SER A 280 2.44 5.27 21.87
C SER A 280 2.02 5.51 23.31
N GLU A 281 0.76 5.27 23.64
CA GLU A 281 0.22 5.41 25.01
C GLU A 281 0.25 4.11 25.83
N GLY A 282 1.03 3.11 25.38
CA GLY A 282 1.07 1.78 25.99
C GLY A 282 -0.19 0.95 25.76
N LYS A 283 -1.09 1.40 24.89
CA LYS A 283 -2.29 0.69 24.46
C LYS A 283 -2.37 0.68 22.93
N PRO A 284 -2.68 -0.49 22.35
CA PRO A 284 -2.87 -0.58 20.91
C PRO A 284 -3.99 0.34 20.43
N ALA A 285 -3.71 1.08 19.35
CA ALA A 285 -4.66 1.96 18.70
C ALA A 285 -4.52 1.89 17.18
N VAL A 286 -5.63 1.98 16.47
CA VAL A 286 -5.66 2.29 15.05
C VAL A 286 -6.21 3.69 14.91
N ASN A 287 -5.41 4.58 14.37
CA ASN A 287 -5.74 5.97 14.15
C ASN A 287 -6.05 6.23 12.68
N LEU A 288 -6.85 7.26 12.44
CA LEU A 288 -7.20 7.77 11.12
C LEU A 288 -7.10 9.29 11.14
N ALA A 289 -6.39 9.89 10.19
CA ALA A 289 -6.32 11.32 10.00
C ALA A 289 -6.65 11.69 8.56
N PHE A 290 -7.18 12.91 8.38
CA PHE A 290 -7.57 13.46 7.09
C PHE A 290 -6.78 14.71 6.76
N SER A 291 -6.54 14.92 5.47
CA SER A 291 -5.99 16.13 4.88
C SER A 291 -6.91 16.59 3.76
N GLU A 292 -7.23 17.88 3.70
CA GLU A 292 -8.00 18.52 2.62
C GLU A 292 -7.08 19.22 1.60
N PHE A 293 -5.75 19.07 1.76
CA PHE A 293 -4.74 19.82 1.00
C PHE A 293 -3.67 18.91 0.40
N TYR A 294 -4.08 17.84 -0.29
CA TYR A 294 -3.17 16.92 -0.97
C TYR A 294 -2.10 16.32 -0.03
N GLY A 295 -2.42 16.12 1.25
CA GLY A 295 -1.48 15.58 2.23
C GLY A 295 -0.43 16.56 2.77
N SER A 296 -0.57 17.87 2.54
CA SER A 296 0.39 18.87 3.06
C SER A 296 0.35 19.07 4.58
N SER A 297 -0.78 18.74 5.18
CA SER A 297 -1.02 18.74 6.62
C SER A 297 -2.21 17.86 6.94
N PHE A 298 -2.25 17.34 8.16
CA PHE A 298 -3.34 16.47 8.63
C PHE A 298 -4.01 17.07 9.86
N GLY A 299 -5.31 16.82 10.00
CA GLY A 299 -6.05 17.13 11.21
C GLY A 299 -5.70 16.17 12.36
N ASP A 300 -6.27 16.43 13.54
CA ASP A 300 -6.11 15.56 14.70
C ASP A 300 -6.59 14.14 14.40
N PRO A 301 -5.86 13.11 14.84
CA PRO A 301 -6.23 11.73 14.57
C PRO A 301 -7.49 11.30 15.31
N ILE A 302 -8.30 10.51 14.64
CA ILE A 302 -9.48 9.85 15.19
C ILE A 302 -9.11 8.38 15.47
N LYS A 303 -9.25 7.93 16.72
CA LYS A 303 -9.13 6.53 17.06
C LYS A 303 -10.33 5.76 16.52
N ILE A 304 -10.10 4.73 15.68
CA ILE A 304 -11.17 3.97 15.02
C ILE A 304 -11.46 2.60 15.64
N ASN A 305 -10.58 2.08 16.48
CA ASN A 305 -10.86 0.87 17.26
C ASN A 305 -11.48 1.25 18.62
N ASP A 306 -12.53 0.56 19.03
CA ASP A 306 -13.28 0.82 20.27
C ASP A 306 -12.71 0.12 21.50
N HIS A 307 -12.03 -1.01 21.32
CA HIS A 307 -11.46 -1.83 22.39
C HIS A 307 -9.97 -2.10 22.19
N SER A 308 -9.33 -2.68 23.23
CA SER A 308 -7.92 -3.00 23.23
C SER A 308 -7.53 -4.20 22.35
N ALA A 309 -8.50 -4.99 21.91
CA ALA A 309 -8.25 -6.10 21.01
C ALA A 309 -8.09 -5.56 19.58
N ILE A 310 -6.92 -5.68 19.04
CA ILE A 310 -6.61 -5.42 17.64
C ILE A 310 -6.26 -6.77 17.06
N GLY A 311 -7.20 -7.32 16.37
CA GLY A 311 -7.23 -8.45 15.47
C GLY A 311 -6.32 -9.62 15.74
#